data_bd56d8dbe2f726db517561f730ae844d
#
_entry.id   bd56d8dbe2f726db517561f730ae844d
#
_cell.length_a   1.000
_cell.length_b   1.000
_cell.length_c   1.000
_cell.angle_alpha   90.00
_cell.angle_beta   90.00
_cell.angle_gamma   90.00
#
_symmetry.space_group_name_H-M   'P 1'
#
loop_
_entity.id
_entity.type
_entity.pdbx_description
1 polymer ?
#
loop_
_entity_poly.entity_id
_entity_poly.type
_entity_poly.pdbx_seq_one_letter_code
_entity_poly.pdbx_strand_id
1 'polypeptide(L)'
;MNRREAIKKIAGAGTLGVLSLTTHGEIPNKESSKETRRNEALEKNEIKFWLETSLKRVYPISPPGSATPLSLLAARNEKISFQACFRNLKTNSVRMRCEVVGAEDCKVQVRRVGFVPLRNFNTYVPKDELEGVGFIPGLCPDPLYPEITANIGPEGNGVFWISLTIPENAKVGARDLKIHFTLEEEYAYTDIVHQKPWSVELPVQVDVRSLVLQPRKDFPVTQWISADSIWEWYKIEPCGERFWQLADAYIGDVVAHNVDVIYTPIFNNRHEILVRPAQLLRVKRTAPDTYEFDFSDVQRWVKIALKHGANYIEWPHFFTPAPTSGKYPQRIFERDAKKIGALLWPPETSATSETYRKFLEQFIPQFKQFLETENIFEKSLFHCADEPDGDIQIADYRKARALLKELAPWMKVMDAMSDTRFATEKLTDMPVPSIVTAPEFTKANCPAWAYFCCGPRDRYLQRLLDTPLPKIRMAGWLFYKLGAKGFLHWGHNYWFVFCSSTIGDPFSDASLGAWPGLPSGDPFVVYPGANGPIDSIRWEVFSESLQDYALLQSAGIKLDDPIFNSIKDYQEFPKTENWLAEARRKILMKL
;
A
#
# COMPACT_ATOMS: atom_id res chain seq x y z
N MET A 1 12.01 39.50 -25.48
CA MET A 1 10.55 39.59 -25.71
C MET A 1 9.89 38.70 -24.67
N ASN A 2 9.15 39.31 -23.75
CA ASN A 2 8.58 38.67 -22.58
C ASN A 2 7.29 37.93 -22.97
N ARG A 3 7.02 36.80 -22.35
CA ARG A 3 5.87 35.91 -22.62
C ARG A 3 4.51 36.66 -22.63
N ARG A 4 4.40 37.77 -21.90
CA ARG A 4 3.23 38.67 -21.87
C ARG A 4 3.05 39.51 -23.15
N GLU A 5 4.13 39.79 -23.89
CA GLU A 5 4.05 40.59 -25.13
C GLU A 5 3.69 39.72 -26.35
N ALA A 6 4.02 38.40 -26.31
CA ALA A 6 3.62 37.45 -27.36
C ALA A 6 2.10 37.23 -27.38
N ILE A 7 1.48 37.21 -26.18
CA ILE A 7 0.03 36.97 -26.04
C ILE A 7 -0.80 38.16 -26.51
N LYS A 8 -0.30 39.41 -26.34
CA LYS A 8 -1.00 40.63 -26.78
C LYS A 8 -1.03 40.79 -28.31
N LYS A 9 -0.13 40.15 -29.05
CA LYS A 9 -0.10 40.25 -30.55
C LYS A 9 -1.07 39.31 -31.24
N ILE A 10 -1.59 38.29 -30.57
CA ILE A 10 -2.56 37.34 -31.14
C ILE A 10 -4.01 37.82 -30.97
N ALA A 11 -4.27 38.70 -30.00
CA ALA A 11 -5.60 39.24 -29.70
C ALA A 11 -6.02 40.47 -30.53
N GLY A 12 -5.23 40.85 -31.55
CA GLY A 12 -5.40 42.12 -32.27
C GLY A 12 -5.91 42.04 -33.72
N ALA A 13 -6.59 40.97 -34.13
CA ALA A 13 -7.14 40.93 -35.49
C ALA A 13 -8.56 40.33 -35.47
N GLY A 14 -9.57 41.18 -35.33
CA GLY A 14 -10.95 40.75 -35.45
C GLY A 14 -12.00 41.69 -34.87
N THR A 15 -11.97 42.97 -35.30
CA THR A 15 -13.10 43.87 -35.04
C THR A 15 -13.67 44.31 -36.37
N LEU A 16 -14.92 43.97 -36.64
CA LEU A 16 -15.82 44.76 -37.51
C LEU A 16 -17.28 44.27 -37.36
N GLY A 17 -18.15 45.18 -36.99
CA GLY A 17 -19.52 45.19 -37.41
C GLY A 17 -20.63 45.13 -36.34
N VAL A 18 -20.86 46.23 -35.64
CA VAL A 18 -22.11 46.44 -34.89
C VAL A 18 -23.15 47.04 -35.82
N LEU A 19 -24.28 46.41 -35.96
CA LEU A 19 -25.52 47.07 -36.45
C LEU A 19 -26.66 46.67 -35.52
N SER A 20 -27.15 47.66 -34.77
CA SER A 20 -28.34 47.54 -33.94
C SER A 20 -29.59 47.68 -34.78
N LEU A 21 -30.58 46.83 -34.55
CA LEU A 21 -31.98 47.11 -34.84
C LEU A 21 -32.86 46.46 -33.77
N THR A 22 -33.52 47.34 -33.01
CA THR A 22 -34.57 47.04 -32.07
C THR A 22 -35.90 46.80 -32.76
N THR A 23 -36.59 45.69 -32.52
CA THR A 23 -38.06 45.65 -32.50
C THR A 23 -38.55 44.57 -31.55
N HIS A 24 -39.48 44.94 -30.70
CA HIS A 24 -40.24 44.11 -29.77
C HIS A 24 -41.16 43.11 -30.49
N GLY A 25 -41.21 41.88 -29.98
CA GLY A 25 -42.23 40.91 -30.36
C GLY A 25 -42.03 39.60 -29.55
N GLU A 26 -42.81 39.43 -28.47
CA GLU A 26 -42.87 38.19 -27.75
C GLU A 26 -43.57 37.10 -28.62
N ILE A 27 -42.85 35.98 -28.86
CA ILE A 27 -43.44 34.74 -29.41
C ILE A 27 -42.98 33.59 -28.49
N PRO A 28 -43.86 32.65 -28.11
CA PRO A 28 -43.54 31.71 -27.05
C PRO A 28 -42.60 30.57 -27.47
N ASN A 29 -41.67 30.37 -26.61
CA ASN A 29 -40.47 29.61 -26.56
C ASN A 29 -40.61 28.07 -26.70
N LYS A 30 -40.88 27.56 -27.90
CA LYS A 30 -40.74 26.12 -28.19
C LYS A 30 -39.39 25.73 -28.86
N GLU A 31 -38.64 26.68 -29.36
CA GLU A 31 -37.33 26.44 -29.98
C GLU A 31 -36.20 26.40 -28.95
N SER A 32 -36.28 27.17 -27.86
CA SER A 32 -35.24 27.18 -26.82
C SER A 32 -35.08 25.82 -26.13
N SER A 33 -36.16 25.05 -25.97
CA SER A 33 -36.09 23.73 -25.33
C SER A 33 -35.46 22.64 -26.22
N LYS A 34 -35.55 22.78 -27.55
CA LYS A 34 -34.91 21.87 -28.49
C LYS A 34 -33.44 22.22 -28.70
N GLU A 35 -33.11 23.48 -28.72
CA GLU A 35 -31.75 23.98 -28.84
C GLU A 35 -30.93 23.73 -27.57
N THR A 36 -31.54 23.94 -26.39
CA THR A 36 -30.95 23.56 -25.11
C THR A 36 -30.69 22.05 -25.02
N ARG A 37 -31.65 21.19 -25.41
CA ARG A 37 -31.47 19.73 -25.45
C ARG A 37 -30.44 19.28 -26.49
N ARG A 38 -30.33 19.98 -27.63
CA ARG A 38 -29.35 19.69 -28.66
C ARG A 38 -27.95 20.09 -28.21
N ASN A 39 -27.80 21.21 -27.53
CA ASN A 39 -26.54 21.67 -26.97
C ASN A 39 -26.09 20.77 -25.80
N GLU A 40 -27.00 20.39 -24.89
CA GLU A 40 -26.73 19.40 -23.85
C GLU A 40 -26.32 18.03 -24.42
N ALA A 41 -26.90 17.60 -25.56
CA ALA A 41 -26.53 16.36 -26.22
C ALA A 41 -25.18 16.45 -26.92
N LEU A 42 -24.80 17.60 -27.47
CA LEU A 42 -23.50 17.87 -28.07
C LEU A 42 -22.43 17.94 -26.99
N GLU A 43 -22.68 18.64 -25.89
CA GLU A 43 -21.76 18.72 -24.74
C GLU A 43 -21.48 17.35 -24.10
N LYS A 44 -22.52 16.49 -23.97
CA LYS A 44 -22.35 15.11 -23.50
C LYS A 44 -21.50 14.25 -24.44
N ASN A 45 -21.44 14.55 -25.72
CA ASN A 45 -20.58 13.84 -26.68
C ASN A 45 -19.11 14.23 -26.59
N GLU A 46 -18.79 15.39 -26.01
CA GLU A 46 -17.43 15.87 -25.83
C GLU A 46 -16.76 15.34 -24.55
N ILE A 47 -17.49 14.63 -23.71
CA ILE A 47 -16.95 13.90 -22.56
C ILE A 47 -17.44 12.44 -22.66
N LYS A 48 -16.49 11.50 -22.61
CA LYS A 48 -16.79 10.07 -22.62
C LYS A 48 -16.73 9.54 -21.19
N PHE A 49 -17.71 8.73 -20.82
CA PHE A 49 -17.79 8.11 -19.49
C PHE A 49 -17.80 6.59 -19.61
N TRP A 50 -17.10 5.92 -18.70
CA TRP A 50 -17.10 4.45 -18.64
C TRP A 50 -16.74 3.99 -17.22
N LEU A 51 -16.90 2.69 -16.98
CA LEU A 51 -16.53 2.02 -15.74
C LEU A 51 -15.43 1.00 -16.03
N GLU A 52 -14.52 0.81 -15.07
CA GLU A 52 -13.49 -0.22 -15.12
C GLU A 52 -13.45 -0.98 -13.79
N THR A 53 -12.95 -2.20 -13.81
CA THR A 53 -12.70 -2.96 -12.59
C THR A 53 -11.52 -2.38 -11.80
N SER A 54 -11.29 -2.87 -10.58
CA SER A 54 -10.09 -2.54 -9.80
C SER A 54 -8.79 -3.12 -10.38
N LEU A 55 -8.87 -3.97 -11.39
CA LEU A 55 -7.74 -4.72 -11.94
C LEU A 55 -7.16 -4.14 -13.23
N LYS A 56 -7.55 -2.92 -13.60
CA LYS A 56 -7.05 -2.24 -14.79
C LYS A 56 -6.53 -0.85 -14.45
N ARG A 57 -5.35 -0.48 -14.96
CA ARG A 57 -4.86 0.90 -14.86
C ARG A 57 -5.39 1.76 -16.01
N VAL A 58 -5.93 2.91 -15.66
CA VAL A 58 -6.37 3.93 -16.61
C VAL A 58 -5.32 5.05 -16.62
N TYR A 59 -4.50 5.06 -17.67
CA TYR A 59 -3.45 6.06 -17.84
C TYR A 59 -4.02 7.43 -18.25
N PRO A 60 -3.26 8.54 -18.09
CA PRO A 60 -3.76 9.91 -18.33
C PRO A 60 -4.39 10.11 -19.71
N ILE A 61 -3.91 9.40 -20.73
CA ILE A 61 -4.34 9.55 -22.11
C ILE A 61 -4.73 8.22 -22.78
N SER A 62 -4.94 7.16 -22.01
CA SER A 62 -5.41 5.88 -22.57
C SER A 62 -6.79 6.03 -23.20
N PRO A 63 -7.10 5.26 -24.27
CA PRO A 63 -8.42 5.29 -24.89
C PRO A 63 -9.53 5.02 -23.86
N PRO A 64 -10.73 5.60 -24.04
CA PRO A 64 -11.88 5.27 -23.20
C PRO A 64 -12.18 3.78 -23.26
N GLY A 65 -12.60 3.21 -22.12
CA GLY A 65 -13.10 1.85 -22.06
C GLY A 65 -14.49 1.70 -22.67
N SER A 66 -15.06 0.49 -22.58
CA SER A 66 -16.41 0.23 -23.07
C SER A 66 -17.45 0.92 -22.18
N ALA A 67 -18.53 1.43 -22.78
CA ALA A 67 -19.70 1.94 -22.08
C ALA A 67 -20.60 0.82 -21.51
N THR A 68 -20.14 -0.42 -21.48
CA THR A 68 -20.90 -1.57 -20.96
C THR A 68 -21.12 -1.40 -19.45
N PRO A 69 -22.33 -1.68 -18.94
CA PRO A 69 -22.59 -1.68 -17.50
C PRO A 69 -21.65 -2.61 -16.77
N LEU A 70 -21.15 -2.17 -15.60
CA LEU A 70 -20.28 -2.97 -14.76
C LEU A 70 -21.14 -3.86 -13.85
N SER A 71 -20.84 -5.17 -13.85
CA SER A 71 -21.44 -6.12 -12.93
C SER A 71 -20.37 -6.72 -12.04
N LEU A 72 -20.55 -6.58 -10.73
CA LEU A 72 -19.61 -7.02 -9.69
C LEU A 72 -20.26 -8.11 -8.84
N LEU A 73 -19.45 -9.02 -8.34
CA LEU A 73 -19.86 -10.08 -7.45
C LEU A 73 -19.18 -9.90 -6.09
N ALA A 74 -19.95 -9.93 -5.01
CA ALA A 74 -19.44 -9.71 -3.66
C ALA A 74 -19.96 -10.74 -2.66
N ALA A 75 -19.12 -11.09 -1.67
CA ALA A 75 -19.57 -11.71 -0.44
C ALA A 75 -20.08 -10.64 0.54
N ARG A 76 -20.84 -11.04 1.55
CA ARG A 76 -21.12 -10.19 2.71
C ARG A 76 -19.84 -9.99 3.53
N ASN A 77 -19.70 -8.85 4.20
CA ASN A 77 -18.48 -8.44 4.93
C ASN A 77 -17.23 -8.29 4.05
N GLU A 78 -17.38 -8.08 2.76
CA GLU A 78 -16.30 -7.87 1.79
C GLU A 78 -16.20 -6.40 1.38
N LYS A 79 -14.96 -5.89 1.22
CA LYS A 79 -14.67 -4.63 0.54
C LYS A 79 -14.35 -4.92 -0.92
N ILE A 80 -15.15 -4.40 -1.84
CA ILE A 80 -14.93 -4.48 -3.28
C ILE A 80 -14.60 -3.10 -3.84
N SER A 81 -13.81 -3.04 -4.91
CA SER A 81 -13.48 -1.78 -5.56
C SER A 81 -13.66 -1.84 -7.07
N PHE A 82 -13.88 -0.67 -7.67
CA PHE A 82 -13.97 -0.45 -9.12
C PHE A 82 -13.62 1.01 -9.44
N GLN A 83 -13.58 1.35 -10.72
CA GLN A 83 -13.23 2.69 -11.15
C GLN A 83 -14.33 3.32 -11.98
N ALA A 84 -14.60 4.60 -11.73
CA ALA A 84 -15.47 5.45 -12.53
C ALA A 84 -14.60 6.46 -13.28
N CYS A 85 -14.70 6.46 -14.59
CA CYS A 85 -13.77 7.13 -15.50
C CYS A 85 -14.49 8.09 -16.44
N PHE A 86 -13.81 9.19 -16.78
CA PHE A 86 -14.24 10.06 -17.87
C PHE A 86 -13.02 10.55 -18.66
N ARG A 87 -13.25 10.85 -19.95
CA ARG A 87 -12.27 11.49 -20.83
C ARG A 87 -12.82 12.82 -21.30
N ASN A 88 -12.07 13.87 -21.06
CA ASN A 88 -12.40 15.20 -21.55
C ASN A 88 -11.91 15.39 -22.98
N LEU A 89 -12.83 15.45 -23.95
CA LEU A 89 -12.53 15.74 -25.34
C LEU A 89 -12.78 17.20 -25.70
N LYS A 90 -13.19 18.05 -24.72
CA LYS A 90 -13.33 19.49 -24.90
C LYS A 90 -11.97 20.15 -25.04
N THR A 91 -11.95 21.34 -25.62
CA THR A 91 -10.76 22.19 -25.72
C THR A 91 -10.45 22.93 -24.40
N ASN A 92 -11.40 22.94 -23.46
CA ASN A 92 -11.30 23.56 -22.14
C ASN A 92 -11.05 22.50 -21.06
N SER A 93 -10.47 22.90 -19.94
CA SER A 93 -10.38 22.05 -18.75
C SER A 93 -11.74 21.94 -18.06
N VAL A 94 -12.03 20.79 -17.47
CA VAL A 94 -13.28 20.52 -16.76
C VAL A 94 -13.03 20.12 -15.33
N ARG A 95 -13.93 20.55 -14.43
CA ARG A 95 -14.02 20.06 -13.06
C ARG A 95 -15.23 19.15 -12.92
N MET A 96 -14.95 17.88 -12.62
CA MET A 96 -15.93 16.83 -12.52
C MET A 96 -16.00 16.29 -11.09
N ARG A 97 -17.21 16.19 -10.54
CA ARG A 97 -17.51 15.50 -9.27
C ARG A 97 -18.01 14.10 -9.56
N CYS A 98 -17.67 13.16 -8.68
CA CYS A 98 -18.16 11.77 -8.74
C CYS A 98 -18.77 11.36 -7.38
N GLU A 99 -19.97 10.80 -7.41
CA GLU A 99 -20.70 10.32 -6.24
C GLU A 99 -21.33 8.96 -6.54
N VAL A 100 -21.63 8.19 -5.49
CA VAL A 100 -22.34 6.90 -5.60
C VAL A 100 -23.73 7.05 -4.98
N VAL A 101 -24.74 6.60 -5.67
CA VAL A 101 -26.14 6.62 -5.25
C VAL A 101 -26.70 5.19 -5.21
N GLY A 102 -27.54 4.88 -4.24
CA GLY A 102 -28.14 3.55 -4.08
C GLY A 102 -27.32 2.57 -3.24
N ALA A 103 -26.34 3.07 -2.46
CA ALA A 103 -25.45 2.27 -1.60
C ALA A 103 -25.54 2.69 -0.12
N GLU A 104 -26.70 3.10 0.35
CA GLU A 104 -26.91 3.73 1.66
C GLU A 104 -26.60 2.81 2.84
N ASP A 105 -26.69 1.49 2.65
CA ASP A 105 -26.35 0.48 3.65
C ASP A 105 -24.86 0.06 3.61
N CYS A 106 -24.11 0.52 2.62
CA CYS A 106 -22.69 0.24 2.47
C CYS A 106 -21.83 1.42 2.96
N LYS A 107 -20.62 1.14 3.47
CA LYS A 107 -19.62 2.18 3.62
C LYS A 107 -19.00 2.45 2.24
N VAL A 108 -19.27 3.63 1.70
CA VAL A 108 -18.77 4.08 0.40
C VAL A 108 -17.58 5.00 0.59
N GLN A 109 -16.54 4.81 -0.22
CA GLN A 109 -15.42 5.73 -0.31
C GLN A 109 -15.12 6.01 -1.79
N VAL A 110 -15.12 7.29 -2.16
CA VAL A 110 -14.73 7.77 -3.49
C VAL A 110 -13.42 8.53 -3.35
N ARG A 111 -12.42 8.20 -4.17
CA ARG A 111 -11.09 8.81 -4.15
C ARG A 111 -10.63 9.09 -5.58
N ARG A 112 -10.08 10.27 -5.81
CA ARG A 112 -9.49 10.62 -7.10
C ARG A 112 -8.17 9.88 -7.30
N VAL A 113 -8.03 9.19 -8.42
CA VAL A 113 -6.74 8.59 -8.83
C VAL A 113 -5.78 9.69 -9.27
N GLY A 114 -4.60 9.69 -8.68
CA GLY A 114 -3.50 10.53 -9.09
C GLY A 114 -2.48 9.75 -9.91
N PHE A 115 -1.50 10.48 -10.43
CA PHE A 115 -0.47 9.95 -11.31
C PHE A 115 0.91 10.34 -10.80
N VAL A 116 1.85 9.41 -10.88
CA VAL A 116 3.26 9.61 -10.52
C VAL A 116 4.18 9.24 -11.68
N PRO A 117 5.33 9.90 -11.84
CA PRO A 117 6.24 9.61 -12.92
C PRO A 117 6.89 8.22 -12.74
N LEU A 118 6.86 7.43 -13.80
CA LEU A 118 7.63 6.20 -13.94
C LEU A 118 8.54 6.33 -15.15
N ARG A 119 9.84 6.50 -14.89
CA ARG A 119 10.83 6.84 -15.94
C ARG A 119 11.24 5.63 -16.77
N ASN A 120 11.16 4.44 -16.20
CA ASN A 120 11.53 3.18 -16.82
C ASN A 120 10.64 2.07 -16.27
N PHE A 121 10.34 1.06 -17.07
CA PHE A 121 9.86 -0.21 -16.55
C PHE A 121 10.88 -0.80 -15.57
N ASN A 122 10.40 -1.51 -14.55
CA ASN A 122 11.29 -2.26 -13.68
C ASN A 122 12.03 -3.33 -14.49
N THR A 123 13.33 -3.49 -14.21
CA THR A 123 14.18 -4.43 -14.95
C THR A 123 13.69 -5.87 -14.79
N TYR A 124 13.95 -6.68 -15.81
CA TYR A 124 13.64 -8.13 -15.86
C TYR A 124 12.14 -8.49 -15.93
N VAL A 125 11.24 -7.52 -16.12
CA VAL A 125 9.83 -7.85 -16.37
C VAL A 125 9.67 -8.29 -17.83
N PRO A 126 9.05 -9.45 -18.11
CA PRO A 126 8.84 -9.93 -19.47
C PRO A 126 7.90 -9.00 -20.25
N LYS A 127 8.15 -8.84 -21.56
CA LYS A 127 7.36 -7.95 -22.42
C LYS A 127 5.87 -8.33 -22.47
N ASP A 128 5.56 -9.60 -22.41
CA ASP A 128 4.20 -10.14 -22.42
C ASP A 128 3.45 -9.94 -21.10
N GLU A 129 4.17 -9.54 -20.04
CA GLU A 129 3.59 -9.20 -18.73
C GLU A 129 3.65 -7.69 -18.41
N LEU A 130 4.11 -6.85 -19.37
CA LEU A 130 4.15 -5.41 -19.15
C LEU A 130 2.76 -4.79 -19.30
N GLU A 131 2.33 -4.03 -18.29
CA GLU A 131 1.20 -3.10 -18.38
C GLU A 131 1.73 -1.69 -18.71
N GLY A 132 0.94 -0.90 -19.46
CA GLY A 132 1.30 0.49 -19.75
C GLY A 132 2.29 0.67 -20.89
N VAL A 133 2.48 -0.33 -21.75
CA VAL A 133 3.25 -0.19 -22.99
C VAL A 133 2.64 0.93 -23.85
N GLY A 134 3.46 1.92 -24.23
CA GLY A 134 3.03 3.13 -24.92
C GLY A 134 2.69 4.31 -23.99
N PHE A 135 2.61 4.09 -22.66
CA PHE A 135 2.37 5.12 -21.65
C PHE A 135 3.57 5.29 -20.70
N ILE A 136 4.41 4.29 -20.58
CA ILE A 136 5.65 4.29 -19.80
C ILE A 136 6.83 4.28 -20.78
N PRO A 137 7.84 5.15 -20.63
CA PRO A 137 8.03 6.21 -19.63
C PRO A 137 6.94 7.27 -19.66
N GLY A 138 6.44 7.66 -18.47
CA GLY A 138 5.36 8.63 -18.36
C GLY A 138 4.71 8.63 -16.97
N LEU A 139 3.43 8.95 -16.93
CA LEU A 139 2.67 9.05 -15.69
C LEU A 139 1.90 7.74 -15.43
N CYS A 140 2.20 7.09 -14.31
CA CYS A 140 1.55 5.87 -13.86
C CYS A 140 0.47 6.19 -12.83
N PRO A 141 -0.77 5.65 -12.96
CA PRO A 141 -1.80 5.81 -11.95
C PRO A 141 -1.46 5.00 -10.69
N ASP A 142 -1.42 5.64 -9.52
CA ASP A 142 -1.15 4.93 -8.26
C ASP A 142 -1.73 5.61 -7.01
N PRO A 143 -1.46 6.91 -6.65
CA PRO A 143 -2.00 7.51 -5.43
C PRO A 143 -3.51 7.74 -5.50
N LEU A 144 -4.22 7.50 -4.39
CA LEU A 144 -5.66 7.65 -4.23
C LEU A 144 -5.98 8.83 -3.30
N TYR A 145 -6.15 10.01 -3.86
CA TYR A 145 -6.44 11.22 -3.11
C TYR A 145 -7.88 11.23 -2.56
N PRO A 146 -8.12 11.71 -1.33
CA PRO A 146 -9.44 11.69 -0.69
C PRO A 146 -10.44 12.73 -1.26
N GLU A 147 -10.31 13.07 -2.53
CA GLU A 147 -11.11 14.06 -3.23
C GLU A 147 -12.13 13.37 -4.13
N ILE A 148 -13.35 13.88 -4.13
CA ILE A 148 -14.45 13.43 -5.01
C ILE A 148 -14.57 14.28 -6.27
N THR A 149 -13.64 15.20 -6.49
CA THR A 149 -13.57 16.09 -7.66
C THR A 149 -12.24 15.95 -8.38
N ALA A 150 -12.25 16.09 -9.71
CA ALA A 150 -11.05 16.05 -10.55
C ALA A 150 -11.07 17.22 -11.56
N ASN A 151 -9.96 17.92 -11.68
CA ASN A 151 -9.73 18.93 -12.71
C ASN A 151 -8.91 18.29 -13.85
N ILE A 152 -9.49 18.18 -15.04
CA ILE A 152 -8.88 17.45 -16.16
C ILE A 152 -8.82 18.37 -17.39
N GLY A 153 -7.62 18.52 -17.93
CA GLY A 153 -7.36 19.25 -19.17
C GLY A 153 -7.89 18.53 -20.41
N PRO A 154 -7.80 19.19 -21.57
CA PRO A 154 -8.13 18.59 -22.85
C PRO A 154 -7.42 17.26 -23.09
N GLU A 155 -8.12 16.30 -23.71
CA GLU A 155 -7.62 14.96 -24.04
C GLU A 155 -7.18 14.11 -22.82
N GLY A 156 -7.43 14.59 -21.60
CA GLY A 156 -7.07 13.89 -20.37
C GLY A 156 -8.17 12.97 -19.83
N ASN A 157 -7.76 11.94 -19.09
CA ASN A 157 -8.64 11.06 -18.34
C ASN A 157 -8.72 11.48 -16.87
N GLY A 158 -9.95 11.56 -16.34
CA GLY A 158 -10.23 11.63 -14.91
C GLY A 158 -10.70 10.26 -14.42
N VAL A 159 -10.20 9.84 -13.27
CA VAL A 159 -10.46 8.52 -12.70
C VAL A 159 -10.77 8.65 -11.23
N PHE A 160 -11.85 8.01 -10.80
CA PHE A 160 -12.22 7.87 -9.39
C PHE A 160 -12.21 6.40 -9.01
N TRP A 161 -11.47 6.09 -7.96
CA TRP A 161 -11.48 4.79 -7.31
C TRP A 161 -12.61 4.74 -6.31
N ILE A 162 -13.48 3.77 -6.43
CA ILE A 162 -14.66 3.59 -5.59
C ILE A 162 -14.49 2.30 -4.82
N SER A 163 -14.57 2.38 -3.48
CA SER A 163 -14.58 1.21 -2.61
C SER A 163 -15.91 1.11 -1.88
N LEU A 164 -16.52 -0.08 -1.91
CA LEU A 164 -17.77 -0.42 -1.22
C LEU A 164 -17.47 -1.51 -0.19
N THR A 165 -17.75 -1.24 1.09
CA THR A 165 -17.74 -2.29 2.11
C THR A 165 -19.15 -2.81 2.27
N ILE A 166 -19.37 -4.05 1.88
CA ILE A 166 -20.66 -4.74 1.97
C ILE A 166 -20.86 -5.17 3.44
N PRO A 167 -21.97 -4.79 4.10
CA PRO A 167 -22.20 -5.20 5.49
C PRO A 167 -22.32 -6.72 5.65
N GLU A 168 -21.99 -7.22 6.83
CA GLU A 168 -22.13 -8.63 7.17
C GLU A 168 -23.60 -9.10 7.08
N ASN A 169 -24.53 -8.22 7.46
CA ASN A 169 -25.97 -8.46 7.41
C ASN A 169 -26.62 -7.99 6.10
N ALA A 170 -25.84 -7.71 5.06
CA ALA A 170 -26.35 -7.27 3.77
C ALA A 170 -27.39 -8.25 3.19
N LYS A 171 -28.43 -7.72 2.57
CA LYS A 171 -29.42 -8.54 1.85
C LYS A 171 -28.77 -9.19 0.63
N VAL A 172 -28.95 -10.50 0.47
CA VAL A 172 -28.50 -11.27 -0.69
C VAL A 172 -29.29 -10.89 -1.94
N GLY A 173 -28.62 -10.84 -3.09
CA GLY A 173 -29.19 -10.54 -4.39
C GLY A 173 -28.58 -9.33 -5.07
N ALA A 174 -29.09 -9.04 -6.26
CA ALA A 174 -28.63 -7.92 -7.06
C ALA A 174 -29.01 -6.57 -6.44
N ARG A 175 -28.09 -5.62 -6.53
CA ARG A 175 -28.23 -4.21 -6.12
C ARG A 175 -27.85 -3.34 -7.30
N ASP A 176 -28.72 -2.45 -7.67
CA ASP A 176 -28.49 -1.48 -8.74
C ASP A 176 -28.02 -0.16 -8.12
N LEU A 177 -26.75 0.16 -8.34
CA LEU A 177 -26.14 1.40 -7.93
C LEU A 177 -25.99 2.32 -9.13
N LYS A 178 -25.81 3.61 -8.88
CA LYS A 178 -25.51 4.60 -9.91
C LYS A 178 -24.29 5.40 -9.55
N ILE A 179 -23.41 5.58 -10.51
CA ILE A 179 -22.31 6.54 -10.42
C ILE A 179 -22.80 7.83 -11.03
N HIS A 180 -22.88 8.86 -10.20
CA HIS A 180 -23.33 10.19 -10.58
C HIS A 180 -22.13 11.08 -10.83
N PHE A 181 -21.90 11.45 -12.09
CA PHE A 181 -20.94 12.47 -12.49
C PHE A 181 -21.65 13.81 -12.65
N THR A 182 -21.09 14.86 -12.04
CA THR A 182 -21.54 16.25 -12.21
C THR A 182 -20.41 17.10 -12.76
N LEU A 183 -20.59 17.68 -13.93
CA LEU A 183 -19.74 18.77 -14.41
C LEU A 183 -20.06 20.01 -13.59
N GLU A 184 -19.10 20.43 -12.74
CA GLU A 184 -19.26 21.62 -11.88
C GLU A 184 -18.82 22.89 -12.59
N GLU A 185 -17.68 22.83 -13.26
CA GLU A 185 -17.03 24.00 -13.85
C GLU A 185 -16.29 23.63 -15.13
N GLU A 186 -16.21 24.58 -16.06
CA GLU A 186 -15.36 24.53 -17.23
C GLU A 186 -14.46 25.76 -17.26
N TYR A 187 -13.19 25.58 -17.56
CA TYR A 187 -12.18 26.64 -17.55
C TYR A 187 -11.61 26.85 -18.94
N ALA A 188 -11.81 28.05 -19.50
CA ALA A 188 -11.09 28.51 -20.67
C ALA A 188 -9.89 29.33 -20.20
N TYR A 189 -8.68 28.77 -20.23
CA TYR A 189 -7.46 29.33 -19.63
C TYR A 189 -7.60 29.54 -18.13
N THR A 190 -7.79 30.77 -17.67
CA THR A 190 -7.98 31.16 -16.26
C THR A 190 -9.43 31.56 -15.93
N ASP A 191 -10.28 31.69 -16.94
CA ASP A 191 -11.63 32.17 -16.79
C ASP A 191 -12.62 31.02 -16.66
N ILE A 192 -13.50 31.10 -15.66
CA ILE A 192 -14.60 30.17 -15.50
C ILE A 192 -15.63 30.49 -16.60
N VAL A 193 -15.87 29.54 -17.47
CA VAL A 193 -16.98 29.60 -18.42
C VAL A 193 -18.21 29.18 -17.68
N HIS A 194 -19.12 30.15 -17.43
CA HIS A 194 -20.39 29.86 -16.74
C HIS A 194 -21.23 28.90 -17.58
N GLN A 195 -21.21 27.63 -17.20
CA GLN A 195 -22.15 26.64 -17.70
C GLN A 195 -23.16 26.27 -16.62
N LYS A 196 -24.37 25.97 -17.05
CA LYS A 196 -25.33 25.33 -16.19
C LYS A 196 -24.81 23.91 -15.85
N PRO A 197 -24.63 23.55 -14.58
CA PRO A 197 -24.19 22.22 -14.20
C PRO A 197 -25.09 21.15 -14.84
N TRP A 198 -24.47 20.10 -15.38
CA TRP A 198 -25.20 18.95 -15.89
C TRP A 198 -24.59 17.65 -15.35
N SER A 199 -25.35 16.58 -15.38
CA SER A 199 -24.93 15.32 -14.80
C SER A 199 -25.19 14.13 -15.72
N VAL A 200 -24.42 13.06 -15.50
CA VAL A 200 -24.57 11.75 -16.15
C VAL A 200 -24.56 10.68 -15.08
N GLU A 201 -25.43 9.69 -15.23
CA GLU A 201 -25.48 8.50 -14.40
C GLU A 201 -25.00 7.27 -15.19
N LEU A 202 -24.14 6.47 -14.56
CA LEU A 202 -23.73 5.16 -15.07
C LEU A 202 -24.22 4.06 -14.11
N PRO A 203 -24.89 3.01 -14.62
CA PRO A 203 -25.36 1.92 -13.79
C PRO A 203 -24.21 0.98 -13.40
N VAL A 204 -24.22 0.55 -12.16
CA VAL A 204 -23.38 -0.52 -11.62
C VAL A 204 -24.28 -1.54 -10.92
N GLN A 205 -24.12 -2.80 -11.26
CA GLN A 205 -24.82 -3.87 -10.56
C GLN A 205 -23.86 -4.61 -9.62
N VAL A 206 -24.23 -4.75 -8.36
CA VAL A 206 -23.49 -5.56 -7.38
C VAL A 206 -24.37 -6.72 -6.94
N ASP A 207 -23.99 -7.95 -7.28
CA ASP A 207 -24.69 -9.15 -6.83
C ASP A 207 -24.05 -9.66 -5.53
N VAL A 208 -24.74 -9.45 -4.41
CA VAL A 208 -24.30 -9.85 -3.08
C VAL A 208 -24.70 -11.31 -2.83
N ARG A 209 -23.71 -12.15 -2.53
CA ARG A 209 -23.90 -13.59 -2.31
C ARG A 209 -24.07 -13.91 -0.83
N SER A 210 -24.59 -15.12 -0.55
CA SER A 210 -24.90 -15.60 0.81
C SER A 210 -23.69 -15.78 1.71
N LEU A 211 -22.49 -16.06 1.13
CA LEU A 211 -21.26 -16.22 1.90
C LEU A 211 -20.95 -14.97 2.71
N VAL A 212 -20.59 -15.15 3.98
CA VAL A 212 -20.05 -14.11 4.85
C VAL A 212 -18.54 -14.27 4.92
N LEU A 213 -17.82 -13.27 4.47
CA LEU A 213 -16.35 -13.27 4.55
C LEU A 213 -15.91 -13.20 6.01
N GLN A 214 -15.27 -14.25 6.49
CA GLN A 214 -14.72 -14.31 7.84
C GLN A 214 -13.30 -13.71 7.86
N PRO A 215 -12.85 -13.15 8.99
CA PRO A 215 -11.46 -12.74 9.15
C PRO A 215 -10.51 -13.87 8.83
N ARG A 216 -9.41 -13.55 8.17
CA ARG A 216 -8.32 -14.48 7.85
C ARG A 216 -7.76 -15.11 9.13
N LYS A 217 -7.46 -16.41 9.11
CA LYS A 217 -6.91 -17.16 10.24
C LYS A 217 -5.60 -17.84 9.86
N ASP A 218 -4.70 -17.97 10.83
CA ASP A 218 -3.45 -18.74 10.73
C ASP A 218 -2.53 -18.34 9.58
N PHE A 219 -2.63 -17.08 9.17
CA PHE A 219 -1.78 -16.47 8.14
C PHE A 219 -1.53 -14.99 8.49
N PRO A 220 -0.64 -14.70 9.46
CA PRO A 220 -0.28 -13.35 9.82
C PRO A 220 0.45 -12.64 8.67
N VAL A 221 0.21 -11.33 8.55
CA VAL A 221 0.81 -10.47 7.54
C VAL A 221 1.43 -9.26 8.21
N THR A 222 2.70 -9.00 7.93
CA THR A 222 3.40 -7.81 8.39
C THR A 222 3.83 -6.91 7.23
N GLN A 223 3.70 -5.61 7.45
CA GLN A 223 4.12 -4.54 6.57
C GLN A 223 4.77 -3.45 7.42
N TRP A 224 6.08 -3.26 7.31
CA TRP A 224 6.82 -2.41 8.24
C TRP A 224 6.56 -0.92 8.02
N ILE A 225 6.04 -0.26 9.06
CA ILE A 225 5.88 1.18 9.11
C ILE A 225 7.22 1.82 9.48
N SER A 226 7.68 2.75 8.65
CA SER A 226 8.84 3.60 8.96
C SER A 226 8.40 4.81 9.76
N ALA A 227 8.58 4.77 11.07
CA ALA A 227 8.29 5.89 11.95
C ALA A 227 9.24 7.09 11.68
N ASP A 228 10.49 6.82 11.28
CA ASP A 228 11.46 7.84 10.86
C ASP A 228 10.96 8.65 9.66
N SER A 229 10.37 7.98 8.66
CA SER A 229 9.78 8.66 7.50
C SER A 229 8.66 9.61 7.90
N ILE A 230 7.86 9.25 8.90
CA ILE A 230 6.75 10.10 9.36
C ILE A 230 7.30 11.43 9.89
N TRP A 231 8.16 11.42 10.88
CA TRP A 231 8.59 12.69 11.44
C TRP A 231 9.50 13.51 10.50
N GLU A 232 10.32 12.86 9.70
CA GLU A 232 11.19 13.55 8.74
C GLU A 232 10.39 14.21 7.60
N TRP A 233 9.37 13.55 7.09
CA TRP A 233 8.50 14.13 6.06
C TRP A 233 7.71 15.31 6.60
N TYR A 234 7.04 15.13 7.73
CA TYR A 234 6.16 16.16 8.29
C TYR A 234 6.92 17.23 9.08
N LYS A 235 8.26 17.12 9.23
CA LYS A 235 9.10 18.07 9.98
C LYS A 235 8.59 18.31 11.40
N ILE A 236 8.27 17.23 12.11
CA ILE A 236 7.69 17.27 13.45
C ILE A 236 8.64 16.68 14.50
N GLU A 237 8.39 17.02 15.76
CA GLU A 237 9.13 16.46 16.89
C GLU A 237 8.81 14.97 17.07
N PRO A 238 9.82 14.11 17.14
CA PRO A 238 9.65 12.69 17.45
C PRO A 238 8.93 12.48 18.79
N CYS A 239 7.94 11.59 18.80
CA CYS A 239 7.08 11.30 19.95
C CYS A 239 6.36 12.52 20.55
N GLY A 240 6.25 13.64 19.79
CA GLY A 240 5.34 14.74 20.08
C GLY A 240 3.89 14.38 19.73
N GLU A 241 2.92 15.19 20.12
CA GLU A 241 1.50 14.86 19.94
C GLU A 241 1.13 14.69 18.44
N ARG A 242 1.70 15.53 17.54
CA ARG A 242 1.46 15.39 16.10
C ARG A 242 2.03 14.06 15.54
N PHE A 243 3.16 13.60 16.06
CA PHE A 243 3.70 12.29 15.70
C PHE A 243 2.72 11.17 16.06
N TRP A 244 2.14 11.21 17.27
CA TRP A 244 1.20 10.18 17.71
C TRP A 244 -0.12 10.19 16.93
N GLN A 245 -0.61 11.36 16.53
CA GLN A 245 -1.78 11.47 15.64
C GLN A 245 -1.51 10.82 14.28
N LEU A 246 -0.33 11.04 13.71
CA LEU A 246 0.07 10.43 12.45
C LEU A 246 0.33 8.93 12.61
N ALA A 247 1.02 8.51 13.67
CA ALA A 247 1.22 7.08 13.96
C ALA A 247 -0.12 6.33 14.08
N ASP A 248 -1.13 6.92 14.76
CA ASP A 248 -2.49 6.38 14.84
C ASP A 248 -3.11 6.21 13.44
N ALA A 249 -2.95 7.20 12.56
CA ALA A 249 -3.47 7.15 11.20
C ALA A 249 -2.76 6.09 10.34
N TYR A 250 -1.41 5.99 10.40
CA TYR A 250 -0.64 5.01 9.62
C TYR A 250 -0.87 3.57 10.10
N ILE A 251 -0.92 3.35 11.42
CA ILE A 251 -1.24 2.03 11.99
C ILE A 251 -2.68 1.63 11.64
N GLY A 252 -3.62 2.58 11.76
CA GLY A 252 -5.00 2.34 11.39
C GLY A 252 -5.18 1.96 9.92
N ASP A 253 -4.44 2.61 9.03
CA ASP A 253 -4.44 2.29 7.60
C ASP A 253 -3.93 0.88 7.32
N VAL A 254 -2.80 0.50 7.88
CA VAL A 254 -2.19 -0.83 7.72
C VAL A 254 -3.18 -1.92 8.16
N VAL A 255 -3.84 -1.75 9.31
CA VAL A 255 -4.83 -2.72 9.79
C VAL A 255 -6.08 -2.74 8.91
N ALA A 256 -6.56 -1.57 8.45
CA ALA A 256 -7.70 -1.48 7.53
C ALA A 256 -7.44 -2.16 6.17
N HIS A 257 -6.17 -2.37 5.81
CA HIS A 257 -5.73 -3.11 4.62
C HIS A 257 -5.40 -4.59 4.90
N ASN A 258 -5.99 -5.17 5.95
CA ASN A 258 -5.85 -6.59 6.29
C ASN A 258 -4.45 -7.02 6.72
N VAL A 259 -3.62 -6.12 7.20
CA VAL A 259 -2.37 -6.44 7.89
C VAL A 259 -2.64 -6.52 9.39
N ASP A 260 -2.21 -7.58 10.02
CA ASP A 260 -2.56 -7.91 11.40
C ASP A 260 -1.34 -8.01 12.34
N VAL A 261 -0.14 -7.77 11.82
CA VAL A 261 1.11 -7.72 12.58
C VAL A 261 1.67 -6.30 12.50
N ILE A 262 1.89 -5.64 13.64
CA ILE A 262 2.42 -4.28 13.68
C ILE A 262 3.84 -4.27 14.19
N TYR A 263 4.76 -3.85 13.32
CA TYR A 263 6.15 -3.60 13.63
C TYR A 263 6.31 -2.44 14.62
N THR A 264 7.07 -2.65 15.70
CA THR A 264 7.24 -1.70 16.81
C THR A 264 8.72 -1.35 16.97
N PRO A 265 9.17 -0.13 16.59
CA PRO A 265 10.57 0.24 16.54
C PRO A 265 11.14 0.56 17.93
N ILE A 266 11.36 -0.45 18.77
CA ILE A 266 12.01 -0.26 20.08
C ILE A 266 13.50 0.08 19.95
N PHE A 267 14.15 -0.40 18.89
CA PHE A 267 15.54 -0.07 18.52
C PHE A 267 15.56 0.61 17.16
N ASN A 268 16.72 1.22 16.83
CA ASN A 268 16.92 1.78 15.50
C ASN A 268 17.26 0.66 14.49
N ASN A 269 16.40 0.48 13.49
CA ASN A 269 16.59 -0.52 12.44
C ASN A 269 17.44 -0.03 11.25
N ARG A 270 17.84 1.25 11.26
CA ARG A 270 18.50 1.88 10.10
C ARG A 270 19.98 2.09 10.38
N HIS A 271 20.82 1.28 9.73
CA HIS A 271 22.28 1.35 9.89
C HIS A 271 22.90 2.54 9.18
N GLU A 272 22.25 3.02 8.13
CA GLU A 272 22.77 4.11 7.30
C GLU A 272 22.64 5.48 7.98
N ILE A 273 21.75 5.61 8.98
CA ILE A 273 21.42 6.90 9.56
C ILE A 273 21.95 7.01 10.98
N LEU A 274 22.91 7.90 11.17
CA LEU A 274 23.36 8.38 12.48
C LEU A 274 22.53 9.58 12.97
N VAL A 275 21.39 9.84 12.36
CA VAL A 275 20.48 10.90 12.76
C VAL A 275 19.49 10.31 13.77
N ARG A 276 18.95 11.16 14.64
CA ARG A 276 17.97 10.81 15.68
C ARG A 276 16.95 9.78 15.17
N PRO A 277 16.98 8.52 15.64
CA PRO A 277 16.12 7.46 15.12
C PRO A 277 14.78 7.38 15.84
N ALA A 278 13.81 6.73 15.20
CA ALA A 278 12.53 6.35 15.80
C ALA A 278 12.67 5.21 16.80
N GLN A 279 13.57 5.35 17.72
CA GLN A 279 13.73 4.43 18.83
C GLN A 279 12.69 4.77 19.90
N LEU A 280 11.64 3.97 20.05
CA LEU A 280 10.60 4.21 21.04
C LEU A 280 11.05 3.86 22.47
N LEU A 281 11.94 2.87 22.62
CA LEU A 281 12.51 2.56 23.92
C LEU A 281 13.44 3.68 24.37
N ARG A 282 13.20 4.25 25.55
CA ARG A 282 14.09 5.21 26.16
C ARG A 282 15.10 4.48 27.04
N VAL A 283 16.37 4.68 26.75
CA VAL A 283 17.46 4.06 27.51
C VAL A 283 18.35 5.14 28.08
N LYS A 284 18.61 5.06 29.37
CA LYS A 284 19.55 5.95 30.06
C LYS A 284 20.65 5.11 30.71
N ARG A 285 21.89 5.51 30.50
CA ARG A 285 23.05 4.93 31.22
C ARG A 285 23.20 5.65 32.56
N THR A 286 23.09 4.93 33.66
CA THR A 286 23.18 5.47 35.03
C THR A 286 24.56 5.27 35.66
N ALA A 287 25.28 4.20 35.23
CA ALA A 287 26.66 3.90 35.59
C ALA A 287 27.31 3.08 34.46
N PRO A 288 28.62 2.81 34.49
CA PRO A 288 29.23 1.87 33.55
C PRO A 288 28.46 0.55 33.52
N ASP A 289 28.03 0.14 32.32
CA ASP A 289 27.25 -1.09 32.07
C ASP A 289 25.93 -1.21 32.89
N THR A 290 25.35 -0.08 33.33
CA THR A 290 24.06 -0.06 34.07
C THR A 290 23.06 0.83 33.36
N TYR A 291 21.86 0.31 33.10
CA TYR A 291 20.84 0.95 32.27
C TYR A 291 19.48 1.02 32.94
N GLU A 292 18.79 2.12 32.73
CA GLU A 292 17.36 2.29 33.00
C GLU A 292 16.60 2.29 31.69
N PHE A 293 15.42 1.65 31.70
CA PHE A 293 14.55 1.51 30.53
C PHE A 293 13.18 2.12 30.80
N ASP A 294 12.71 2.99 29.92
CA ASP A 294 11.36 3.53 29.95
C ASP A 294 10.59 3.08 28.69
N PHE A 295 9.53 2.30 28.90
CA PHE A 295 8.68 1.73 27.88
C PHE A 295 7.44 2.60 27.56
N SER A 296 7.32 3.81 28.05
CA SER A 296 6.10 4.62 27.90
C SER A 296 5.69 4.88 26.44
N ASP A 297 6.66 5.23 25.58
CA ASP A 297 6.39 5.41 24.15
C ASP A 297 6.11 4.08 23.43
N VAL A 298 6.76 3.00 23.85
CA VAL A 298 6.50 1.64 23.33
C VAL A 298 5.07 1.23 23.68
N GLN A 299 4.66 1.46 24.94
CA GLN A 299 3.30 1.17 25.40
C GLN A 299 2.25 1.96 24.59
N ARG A 300 2.49 3.25 24.33
CA ARG A 300 1.59 4.08 23.53
C ARG A 300 1.42 3.52 22.11
N TRP A 301 2.51 3.13 21.45
CA TRP A 301 2.48 2.51 20.12
C TRP A 301 1.70 1.20 20.10
N VAL A 302 1.98 0.30 21.04
CA VAL A 302 1.28 -0.99 21.21
C VAL A 302 -0.21 -0.77 21.45
N LYS A 303 -0.60 0.17 22.32
CA LYS A 303 -2.02 0.49 22.57
C LYS A 303 -2.72 1.01 21.31
N ILE A 304 -2.05 1.81 20.48
CA ILE A 304 -2.58 2.24 19.18
C ILE A 304 -2.78 1.04 18.27
N ALA A 305 -1.80 0.14 18.16
CA ALA A 305 -1.91 -1.06 17.34
C ALA A 305 -3.10 -1.94 17.75
N LEU A 306 -3.22 -2.23 19.04
CA LEU A 306 -4.31 -3.05 19.59
C LEU A 306 -5.69 -2.38 19.45
N LYS A 307 -5.78 -1.05 19.61
CA LYS A 307 -7.00 -0.25 19.39
C LYS A 307 -7.54 -0.43 17.96
N HIS A 308 -6.66 -0.50 16.96
CA HIS A 308 -7.05 -0.72 15.57
C HIS A 308 -7.32 -2.19 15.22
N GLY A 309 -7.03 -3.13 16.12
CA GLY A 309 -7.31 -4.55 15.91
C GLY A 309 -6.12 -5.38 15.44
N ALA A 310 -4.89 -4.93 15.66
CA ALA A 310 -3.71 -5.76 15.42
C ALA A 310 -3.75 -7.04 16.27
N ASN A 311 -3.44 -8.18 15.66
CA ASN A 311 -3.41 -9.47 16.32
C ASN A 311 -2.05 -9.77 16.94
N TYR A 312 -0.97 -9.25 16.33
CA TYR A 312 0.41 -9.50 16.72
C TYR A 312 1.23 -8.22 16.76
N ILE A 313 2.25 -8.23 17.60
CA ILE A 313 3.27 -7.17 17.69
C ILE A 313 4.61 -7.76 17.26
N GLU A 314 5.26 -7.12 16.33
CA GLU A 314 6.57 -7.51 15.80
C GLU A 314 7.65 -6.57 16.33
N TRP A 315 8.74 -7.15 16.81
CA TRP A 315 9.85 -6.45 17.43
C TRP A 315 11.07 -6.44 16.50
N PRO A 316 11.89 -5.37 16.50
CA PRO A 316 13.04 -5.29 15.62
C PRO A 316 14.09 -6.35 15.95
N HIS A 317 15.02 -6.53 15.01
CA HIS A 317 16.16 -7.40 15.18
C HIS A 317 17.01 -7.01 16.40
N PHE A 318 17.50 -8.01 17.14
CA PHE A 318 18.41 -7.78 18.25
C PHE A 318 19.85 -7.57 17.81
N PHE A 319 20.18 -8.00 16.60
CA PHE A 319 21.51 -7.88 15.99
C PHE A 319 21.42 -7.22 14.62
N THR A 320 22.58 -6.83 14.07
CA THR A 320 22.61 -6.14 12.78
C THR A 320 22.05 -6.98 11.63
N PRO A 321 21.36 -6.34 10.65
CA PRO A 321 20.96 -6.98 9.41
C PRO A 321 22.10 -7.13 8.40
N ALA A 322 21.78 -7.60 7.19
CA ALA A 322 22.70 -7.65 6.06
C ALA A 322 23.38 -6.28 5.80
N PRO A 323 24.64 -6.19 5.37
CA PRO A 323 25.53 -7.32 5.04
C PRO A 323 26.32 -7.86 6.23
N THR A 324 26.01 -7.51 7.45
CA THR A 324 26.74 -7.90 8.67
C THR A 324 25.91 -8.73 9.64
N SER A 325 24.94 -9.48 9.11
CA SER A 325 23.93 -10.21 9.87
C SER A 325 24.46 -10.95 11.09
N GLY A 326 24.05 -10.52 12.26
CA GLY A 326 24.43 -11.14 13.52
C GLY A 326 25.83 -10.85 14.04
N LYS A 327 26.66 -10.08 13.31
CA LYS A 327 28.05 -9.78 13.71
C LYS A 327 28.13 -8.73 14.82
N TYR A 328 27.22 -7.77 14.82
CA TYR A 328 27.19 -6.63 15.75
C TYR A 328 25.84 -6.52 16.45
N PRO A 329 25.77 -5.86 17.64
CA PRO A 329 24.52 -5.46 18.26
C PRO A 329 23.77 -4.45 17.40
N GLN A 330 22.47 -4.30 17.66
CA GLN A 330 21.74 -3.15 17.15
C GLN A 330 22.32 -1.83 17.68
N ARG A 331 22.17 -0.77 16.91
CA ARG A 331 22.53 0.58 17.33
C ARG A 331 21.45 1.12 18.26
N ILE A 332 21.79 1.29 19.52
CA ILE A 332 20.89 1.83 20.54
C ILE A 332 21.46 3.16 21.03
N PHE A 333 20.59 4.17 21.03
CA PHE A 333 20.94 5.52 21.43
C PHE A 333 20.50 5.77 22.87
N GLU A 334 21.38 6.42 23.63
CA GLU A 334 20.99 6.98 24.92
C GLU A 334 20.01 8.13 24.67
N ARG A 335 18.81 8.02 25.23
CA ARG A 335 17.74 8.98 24.95
C ARG A 335 17.66 10.03 26.07
N ASP A 336 18.33 11.16 25.89
CA ASP A 336 18.07 12.40 26.61
C ASP A 336 17.16 13.29 25.76
N ALA A 337 16.07 13.80 26.37
CA ALA A 337 15.11 14.68 25.70
C ALA A 337 15.73 15.98 25.14
N LYS A 338 16.96 16.33 25.53
CA LYS A 338 17.61 17.59 25.18
C LYS A 338 18.77 17.44 24.19
N LYS A 339 19.22 16.23 23.84
CA LYS A 339 20.33 16.00 22.93
C LYS A 339 20.02 14.89 21.94
N ILE A 340 20.58 14.98 20.72
CA ILE A 340 20.73 13.82 19.85
C ILE A 340 21.61 12.84 20.62
N GLY A 341 21.05 11.71 21.03
CA GLY A 341 21.69 10.77 21.94
C GLY A 341 22.99 10.19 21.36
N ALA A 342 23.96 9.93 22.22
CA ALA A 342 25.11 9.13 21.87
C ALA A 342 24.74 7.65 21.78
N LEU A 343 25.45 6.88 20.98
CA LEU A 343 25.35 5.42 20.98
C LEU A 343 25.77 4.87 22.35
N LEU A 344 25.08 3.85 22.84
CA LEU A 344 25.44 3.16 24.07
C LEU A 344 26.80 2.44 23.97
N TRP A 345 27.20 2.04 22.77
CA TRP A 345 28.47 1.42 22.45
C TRP A 345 28.94 1.81 21.04
N PRO A 346 30.27 1.70 20.77
CA PRO A 346 30.81 1.90 19.42
C PRO A 346 30.19 0.93 18.41
N PRO A 347 30.01 1.35 17.13
CA PRO A 347 29.40 0.51 16.09
C PRO A 347 30.15 -0.81 15.82
N GLU A 348 31.44 -0.86 16.11
CA GLU A 348 32.33 -2.02 15.96
C GLU A 348 32.26 -3.01 17.14
N THR A 349 31.46 -2.74 18.16
CA THR A 349 31.26 -3.64 19.30
C THR A 349 30.75 -5.00 18.83
N SER A 350 31.36 -6.10 19.27
CA SER A 350 30.93 -7.45 18.88
C SER A 350 29.55 -7.80 19.46
N ALA A 351 28.75 -8.50 18.70
CA ALA A 351 27.45 -9.05 19.12
C ALA A 351 27.54 -9.93 20.38
N THR A 352 28.66 -10.60 20.57
CA THR A 352 28.93 -11.49 21.72
C THR A 352 29.85 -10.85 22.77
N SER A 353 30.00 -9.52 22.73
CA SER A 353 30.79 -8.80 23.74
C SER A 353 30.11 -8.81 25.10
N GLU A 354 30.93 -8.71 26.15
CA GLU A 354 30.44 -8.56 27.52
C GLU A 354 29.56 -7.31 27.69
N THR A 355 29.88 -6.23 27.00
CA THR A 355 29.09 -4.98 27.00
C THR A 355 27.67 -5.21 26.53
N TYR A 356 27.48 -5.93 25.40
CA TYR A 356 26.14 -6.18 24.89
C TYR A 356 25.41 -7.24 25.71
N ARG A 357 26.13 -8.25 26.19
CA ARG A 357 25.56 -9.26 27.12
C ARG A 357 24.96 -8.59 28.36
N LYS A 358 25.70 -7.71 29.03
CA LYS A 358 25.22 -6.98 30.22
C LYS A 358 24.01 -6.09 29.94
N PHE A 359 23.93 -5.51 28.74
CA PHE A 359 22.73 -4.79 28.32
C PHE A 359 21.54 -5.73 28.19
N LEU A 360 21.69 -6.84 27.48
CA LEU A 360 20.61 -7.83 27.28
C LEU A 360 20.15 -8.45 28.60
N GLU A 361 21.06 -8.76 29.51
CA GLU A 361 20.75 -9.32 30.84
C GLU A 361 19.85 -8.38 31.68
N GLN A 362 19.97 -7.06 31.48
CA GLN A 362 19.13 -6.07 32.16
C GLN A 362 17.85 -5.76 31.37
N PHE A 363 17.94 -5.75 30.04
CA PHE A 363 16.80 -5.41 29.17
C PHE A 363 15.78 -6.54 29.10
N ILE A 364 16.22 -7.78 28.82
CA ILE A 364 15.32 -8.92 28.53
C ILE A 364 14.32 -9.21 29.65
N PRO A 365 14.71 -9.24 30.95
CA PRO A 365 13.74 -9.47 32.02
C PRO A 365 12.67 -8.37 32.11
N GLN A 366 13.05 -7.10 31.97
CA GLN A 366 12.13 -5.97 32.02
C GLN A 366 11.23 -5.94 30.78
N PHE A 367 11.77 -6.29 29.62
CA PHE A 367 11.00 -6.41 28.40
C PHE A 367 9.97 -7.55 28.48
N LYS A 368 10.35 -8.71 29.04
CA LYS A 368 9.41 -9.81 29.29
C LYS A 368 8.27 -9.38 30.20
N GLN A 369 8.61 -8.72 31.30
CA GLN A 369 7.61 -8.17 32.24
C GLN A 369 6.67 -7.17 31.54
N PHE A 370 7.19 -6.31 30.68
CA PHE A 370 6.38 -5.40 29.87
C PHE A 370 5.41 -6.16 28.95
N LEU A 371 5.88 -7.19 28.24
CA LEU A 371 5.03 -8.01 27.37
C LEU A 371 3.90 -8.72 28.13
N GLU A 372 4.20 -9.24 29.31
CA GLU A 372 3.23 -9.90 30.19
C GLU A 372 2.22 -8.87 30.74
N THR A 373 2.67 -7.70 31.18
CA THR A 373 1.83 -6.63 31.70
C THR A 373 0.84 -6.09 30.67
N GLU A 374 1.29 -5.91 29.43
CA GLU A 374 0.44 -5.45 28.33
C GLU A 374 -0.40 -6.58 27.69
N ASN A 375 -0.30 -7.82 28.17
CA ASN A 375 -0.99 -9.01 27.64
C ASN A 375 -0.70 -9.29 26.16
N ILE A 376 0.55 -9.06 25.73
CA ILE A 376 1.02 -9.27 24.34
C ILE A 376 2.13 -10.31 24.23
N PHE A 377 2.47 -10.99 25.32
CA PHE A 377 3.55 -11.98 25.33
C PHE A 377 3.38 -13.05 24.24
N GLU A 378 2.22 -13.72 24.20
CA GLU A 378 1.90 -14.75 23.20
C GLU A 378 1.62 -14.18 21.80
N LYS A 379 1.45 -12.87 21.67
CA LYS A 379 1.22 -12.16 20.41
C LYS A 379 2.50 -11.53 19.85
N SER A 380 3.64 -11.78 20.46
CA SER A 380 4.91 -11.15 20.11
C SER A 380 5.74 -12.01 19.16
N LEU A 381 6.24 -11.38 18.10
CA LEU A 381 7.13 -11.96 17.09
C LEU A 381 8.48 -11.26 17.19
N PHE A 382 9.56 -12.02 17.21
CA PHE A 382 10.91 -11.50 17.45
C PHE A 382 11.84 -11.80 16.30
N HIS A 383 12.85 -10.95 16.11
CA HIS A 383 13.90 -11.14 15.11
C HIS A 383 15.29 -11.23 15.76
N CYS A 384 16.11 -12.14 15.27
CA CYS A 384 17.52 -12.21 15.62
C CYS A 384 18.35 -11.27 14.73
N ALA A 385 18.48 -11.59 13.45
CA ALA A 385 19.18 -10.77 12.46
C ALA A 385 18.61 -11.02 11.07
N ASP A 386 18.66 -10.01 10.21
CA ASP A 386 18.01 -10.00 8.89
C ASP A 386 18.95 -10.56 7.79
N GLU A 387 18.38 -11.35 6.89
CA GLU A 387 18.97 -11.86 5.63
C GLU A 387 20.42 -12.34 5.75
N PRO A 388 20.77 -13.24 6.70
CA PRO A 388 22.12 -13.81 6.73
C PRO A 388 22.36 -14.68 5.50
N ASP A 389 23.48 -14.43 4.80
CA ASP A 389 23.87 -15.15 3.60
C ASP A 389 25.34 -15.60 3.66
N GLY A 390 25.60 -16.80 3.13
CA GLY A 390 26.91 -17.42 3.11
C GLY A 390 27.44 -17.86 4.49
N ASP A 391 28.46 -18.71 4.49
CA ASP A 391 28.92 -19.43 5.68
C ASP A 391 29.41 -18.51 6.81
N ILE A 392 30.00 -17.36 6.47
CA ILE A 392 30.52 -16.41 7.47
C ILE A 392 29.37 -15.80 8.26
N GLN A 393 28.32 -15.31 7.57
CA GLN A 393 27.18 -14.68 8.23
C GLN A 393 26.34 -15.72 8.97
N ILE A 394 26.22 -16.94 8.45
CA ILE A 394 25.59 -18.07 9.15
C ILE A 394 26.31 -18.36 10.46
N ALA A 395 27.66 -18.33 10.47
CA ALA A 395 28.45 -18.55 11.69
C ALA A 395 28.23 -17.43 12.71
N ASP A 396 28.15 -16.18 12.27
CA ASP A 396 27.89 -15.04 13.15
C ASP A 396 26.43 -15.09 13.68
N TYR A 397 25.47 -15.40 12.81
CA TYR A 397 24.07 -15.61 13.22
C TYR A 397 23.94 -16.71 14.28
N ARG A 398 24.63 -17.85 14.12
CA ARG A 398 24.63 -18.93 15.12
C ARG A 398 25.08 -18.45 16.50
N LYS A 399 26.13 -17.62 16.57
CA LYS A 399 26.63 -17.06 17.84
C LYS A 399 25.61 -16.09 18.46
N ALA A 400 25.07 -15.18 17.64
CA ALA A 400 24.04 -14.23 18.06
C ALA A 400 22.78 -14.95 18.57
N ARG A 401 22.31 -15.96 17.82
CA ARG A 401 21.13 -16.76 18.19
C ARG A 401 21.38 -17.60 19.46
N ALA A 402 22.57 -18.12 19.66
CA ALA A 402 22.94 -18.85 20.87
C ALA A 402 22.87 -17.96 22.10
N LEU A 403 23.41 -16.73 22.02
CA LEU A 403 23.31 -15.76 23.11
C LEU A 403 21.86 -15.39 23.40
N LEU A 404 21.06 -15.12 22.36
CA LEU A 404 19.65 -14.78 22.54
C LEU A 404 18.86 -15.95 23.15
N LYS A 405 19.13 -17.18 22.72
CA LYS A 405 18.48 -18.39 23.25
C LYS A 405 18.87 -18.67 24.72
N GLU A 406 20.09 -18.35 25.10
CA GLU A 406 20.54 -18.46 26.49
C GLU A 406 19.78 -17.48 27.40
N LEU A 407 19.69 -16.20 26.99
CA LEU A 407 19.08 -15.13 27.79
C LEU A 407 17.55 -15.09 27.71
N ALA A 408 16.98 -15.52 26.59
CA ALA A 408 15.56 -15.46 26.30
C ALA A 408 15.06 -16.73 25.58
N PRO A 409 15.10 -17.91 26.20
CA PRO A 409 14.67 -19.16 25.59
C PRO A 409 13.19 -19.19 25.17
N TRP A 410 12.41 -18.26 25.68
CA TRP A 410 10.98 -18.08 25.38
C TRP A 410 10.72 -17.30 24.07
N MET A 411 11.71 -16.60 23.51
CA MET A 411 11.54 -15.85 22.27
C MET A 411 11.45 -16.78 21.06
N LYS A 412 10.31 -16.75 20.38
CA LYS A 412 10.12 -17.41 19.08
C LYS A 412 10.61 -16.46 17.98
N VAL A 413 11.72 -16.80 17.38
CA VAL A 413 12.41 -15.94 16.41
C VAL A 413 11.95 -16.25 14.99
N MET A 414 11.62 -15.20 14.26
CA MET A 414 11.37 -15.21 12.81
C MET A 414 12.38 -14.30 12.12
N ASP A 415 12.98 -14.75 11.03
CA ASP A 415 13.93 -13.91 10.27
C ASP A 415 13.79 -14.18 8.78
N ALA A 416 13.99 -13.13 7.97
CA ALA A 416 14.11 -13.24 6.53
C ALA A 416 15.41 -14.01 6.20
N MET A 417 15.30 -15.06 5.37
CA MET A 417 16.43 -15.93 5.02
C MET A 417 16.11 -16.84 3.84
N SER A 418 17.11 -17.19 3.06
CA SER A 418 16.91 -18.00 1.87
C SER A 418 17.60 -19.38 1.92
N ASP A 419 18.39 -19.67 2.96
CA ASP A 419 19.08 -20.95 3.13
C ASP A 419 18.29 -21.89 4.04
N THR A 420 17.93 -23.08 3.56
CA THR A 420 17.17 -24.10 4.31
C THR A 420 17.87 -24.61 5.56
N ARG A 421 19.21 -24.42 5.69
CA ARG A 421 19.97 -24.78 6.90
C ARG A 421 19.43 -24.12 8.16
N PHE A 422 18.90 -22.90 8.06
CA PHE A 422 18.31 -22.20 9.21
C PHE A 422 17.14 -22.95 9.81
N ALA A 423 16.31 -23.57 8.97
CA ALA A 423 15.18 -24.37 9.42
C ALA A 423 15.60 -25.79 9.83
N THR A 424 16.41 -26.48 9.01
CA THR A 424 16.81 -27.87 9.26
C THR A 424 17.70 -28.02 10.49
N GLU A 425 18.54 -27.03 10.79
CA GLU A 425 19.38 -26.96 11.99
C GLU A 425 18.66 -26.29 13.19
N LYS A 426 17.39 -25.89 13.04
CA LYS A 426 16.59 -25.21 14.07
C LYS A 426 17.23 -23.92 14.62
N LEU A 427 17.87 -23.16 13.73
CA LEU A 427 18.47 -21.87 14.07
C LEU A 427 17.41 -20.77 14.20
N THR A 428 16.33 -20.87 13.44
CA THR A 428 15.14 -20.02 13.57
C THR A 428 13.90 -20.87 13.88
N ASP A 429 12.89 -20.28 14.51
CA ASP A 429 11.64 -20.96 14.83
C ASP A 429 10.62 -20.79 13.70
N MET A 430 10.67 -19.66 12.98
CA MET A 430 9.76 -19.32 11.88
C MET A 430 10.57 -18.71 10.71
N PRO A 431 11.05 -19.53 9.78
CA PRO A 431 11.78 -19.03 8.62
C PRO A 431 10.87 -18.22 7.68
N VAL A 432 11.40 -17.12 7.16
CA VAL A 432 10.73 -16.24 6.18
C VAL A 432 11.55 -16.22 4.89
N PRO A 433 11.51 -17.27 4.04
CA PRO A 433 12.24 -17.30 2.79
C PRO A 433 11.66 -16.34 1.75
N SER A 434 12.52 -15.89 0.84
CA SER A 434 12.09 -15.30 -0.42
C SER A 434 11.17 -16.28 -1.18
N ILE A 435 10.17 -15.77 -1.89
CA ILE A 435 9.28 -16.59 -2.73
C ILE A 435 10.03 -17.44 -3.79
N VAL A 436 11.29 -17.10 -4.09
CA VAL A 436 12.16 -17.93 -4.95
C VAL A 436 12.55 -19.23 -4.26
N THR A 437 12.94 -19.16 -2.99
CA THR A 437 13.45 -20.29 -2.23
C THR A 437 12.39 -20.96 -1.35
N ALA A 438 11.23 -20.34 -1.16
CA ALA A 438 10.11 -20.93 -0.40
C ALA A 438 9.74 -22.37 -0.82
N PRO A 439 9.77 -22.77 -2.12
CA PRO A 439 9.54 -24.16 -2.52
C PRO A 439 10.56 -25.16 -1.95
N GLU A 440 11.79 -24.72 -1.66
CA GLU A 440 12.83 -25.58 -1.07
C GLU A 440 12.52 -25.89 0.39
N PHE A 441 12.00 -24.90 1.14
CA PHE A 441 11.52 -25.11 2.51
C PHE A 441 10.33 -26.08 2.55
N THR A 442 9.41 -25.96 1.60
CA THR A 442 8.29 -26.90 1.45
C THR A 442 8.81 -28.32 1.18
N LYS A 443 9.77 -28.51 0.27
CA LYS A 443 10.40 -29.81 -0.03
C LYS A 443 11.14 -30.40 1.19
N ALA A 444 11.74 -29.54 2.01
CA ALA A 444 12.38 -29.92 3.26
C ALA A 444 11.40 -30.19 4.41
N ASN A 445 10.08 -30.11 4.15
CA ASN A 445 9.02 -30.23 5.14
C ASN A 445 9.15 -29.21 6.29
N CYS A 446 9.62 -28.00 5.99
CA CYS A 446 9.78 -26.88 6.91
C CYS A 446 8.69 -25.85 6.64
N PRO A 447 7.66 -25.72 7.51
CA PRO A 447 6.67 -24.67 7.39
C PRO A 447 7.33 -23.30 7.42
N ALA A 448 7.05 -22.45 6.43
CA ALA A 448 7.71 -21.16 6.27
C ALA A 448 6.71 -20.06 5.91
N TRP A 449 7.04 -18.84 6.30
CA TRP A 449 6.42 -17.64 5.76
C TRP A 449 6.85 -17.42 4.31
N ALA A 450 6.57 -16.26 3.78
CA ALA A 450 7.06 -15.84 2.47
C ALA A 450 7.34 -14.34 2.48
N TYR A 451 8.33 -13.88 1.71
CA TYR A 451 8.51 -12.48 1.40
C TYR A 451 8.91 -12.28 -0.05
N PHE A 452 8.66 -11.10 -0.55
CA PHE A 452 9.29 -10.50 -1.72
C PHE A 452 9.57 -9.02 -1.43
N CYS A 453 10.53 -8.44 -2.14
CA CYS A 453 10.84 -7.00 -2.03
C CYS A 453 11.36 -6.48 -3.39
N CYS A 454 12.54 -5.85 -3.42
CA CYS A 454 13.20 -5.45 -4.66
C CYS A 454 13.46 -6.61 -5.65
N GLY A 455 13.41 -7.84 -5.17
CA GLY A 455 13.44 -9.10 -5.90
C GLY A 455 12.53 -10.15 -5.24
N PRO A 456 12.23 -11.25 -5.95
CA PRO A 456 12.49 -11.48 -7.37
C PRO A 456 11.63 -10.57 -8.26
N ARG A 457 12.07 -10.36 -9.49
CA ARG A 457 11.31 -9.66 -10.55
C ARG A 457 10.84 -10.69 -11.58
N ASP A 458 10.95 -10.40 -12.85
CA ASP A 458 10.59 -11.32 -13.93
C ASP A 458 9.12 -11.78 -13.81
N ARG A 459 8.85 -13.07 -13.98
CA ARG A 459 7.49 -13.64 -13.94
C ARG A 459 6.95 -13.86 -12.52
N TYR A 460 7.78 -13.65 -11.50
CA TYR A 460 7.39 -13.85 -10.11
C TYR A 460 6.28 -12.89 -9.65
N LEU A 461 5.55 -13.33 -8.63
CA LEU A 461 4.66 -12.44 -7.88
C LEU A 461 5.44 -11.20 -7.41
N GLN A 462 4.84 -10.01 -7.61
CA GLN A 462 5.42 -8.73 -7.20
C GLN A 462 4.32 -7.68 -6.99
N ARG A 463 4.70 -6.51 -6.42
CA ARG A 463 3.81 -5.38 -6.16
C ARG A 463 4.48 -4.04 -6.51
N LEU A 464 5.29 -4.03 -7.54
CA LEU A 464 5.98 -2.83 -8.03
C LEU A 464 5.00 -1.89 -8.74
N LEU A 465 5.44 -0.65 -9.01
CA LEU A 465 4.59 0.39 -9.59
C LEU A 465 4.02 0.00 -10.98
N ASP A 466 4.77 -0.75 -11.77
CA ASP A 466 4.38 -1.26 -13.09
C ASP A 466 3.89 -2.71 -13.09
N THR A 467 3.77 -3.35 -11.91
CA THR A 467 3.23 -4.71 -11.84
C THR A 467 1.76 -4.71 -12.24
N PRO A 468 1.32 -5.54 -13.18
CA PRO A 468 -0.09 -5.67 -13.55
C PRO A 468 -0.98 -5.95 -12.32
N LEU A 469 -2.09 -5.23 -12.20
CA LEU A 469 -2.96 -5.34 -11.03
C LEU A 469 -3.52 -6.76 -10.81
N PRO A 470 -3.89 -7.53 -11.85
CA PRO A 470 -4.26 -8.93 -11.68
C PRO A 470 -3.15 -9.78 -11.07
N LYS A 471 -1.87 -9.51 -11.42
CA LYS A 471 -0.72 -10.21 -10.84
C LYS A 471 -0.58 -9.92 -9.34
N ILE A 472 -0.79 -8.67 -8.91
CA ILE A 472 -0.81 -8.29 -7.48
C ILE A 472 -1.96 -9.01 -6.76
N ARG A 473 -3.15 -9.05 -7.35
CA ARG A 473 -4.35 -9.70 -6.78
C ARG A 473 -4.16 -11.20 -6.55
N MET A 474 -3.29 -11.86 -7.33
CA MET A 474 -2.99 -13.28 -7.15
C MET A 474 -2.25 -13.60 -5.84
N ALA A 475 -1.72 -12.62 -5.11
CA ALA A 475 -0.94 -12.86 -3.89
C ALA A 475 -1.65 -13.77 -2.89
N GLY A 476 -2.89 -13.46 -2.51
CA GLY A 476 -3.66 -14.28 -1.56
C GLY A 476 -3.94 -15.70 -2.06
N TRP A 477 -4.19 -15.87 -3.36
CA TRP A 477 -4.37 -17.19 -3.98
C TRP A 477 -3.12 -18.04 -3.91
N LEU A 478 -1.96 -17.43 -4.19
CA LEU A 478 -0.65 -18.09 -4.15
C LEU A 478 -0.27 -18.47 -2.72
N PHE A 479 -0.39 -17.56 -1.77
CA PHE A 479 -0.11 -17.84 -0.37
C PHE A 479 -0.97 -18.97 0.18
N TYR A 480 -2.27 -18.97 -0.16
CA TYR A 480 -3.18 -20.04 0.23
C TYR A 480 -2.77 -21.38 -0.37
N LYS A 481 -2.67 -21.45 -1.71
CA LYS A 481 -2.38 -22.68 -2.45
C LYS A 481 -1.02 -23.29 -2.09
N LEU A 482 0.00 -22.45 -1.94
CA LEU A 482 1.38 -22.91 -1.68
C LEU A 482 1.66 -23.12 -0.18
N GLY A 483 0.66 -22.88 0.68
CA GLY A 483 0.71 -23.21 2.10
C GLY A 483 1.64 -22.33 2.93
N ALA A 484 1.89 -21.08 2.48
CA ALA A 484 2.66 -20.12 3.26
C ALA A 484 2.04 -19.91 4.64
N LYS A 485 2.87 -19.74 5.68
CA LYS A 485 2.44 -19.55 7.07
C LYS A 485 2.29 -18.10 7.48
N GLY A 486 2.66 -17.17 6.62
CA GLY A 486 2.55 -15.74 6.79
C GLY A 486 3.24 -15.00 5.65
N PHE A 487 3.14 -13.68 5.66
CA PHE A 487 3.78 -12.83 4.67
C PHE A 487 4.45 -11.63 5.33
N LEU A 488 5.65 -11.28 4.87
CA LEU A 488 6.41 -10.13 5.32
C LEU A 488 6.75 -9.22 4.14
N HIS A 489 6.62 -7.89 4.36
CA HIS A 489 7.20 -6.89 3.48
C HIS A 489 7.74 -5.70 4.28
N TRP A 490 8.93 -5.22 3.93
CA TRP A 490 9.65 -4.20 4.68
C TRP A 490 9.19 -2.76 4.43
N GLY A 491 8.57 -2.47 3.27
CA GLY A 491 8.33 -1.11 2.79
C GLY A 491 6.85 -0.72 2.78
N HIS A 492 6.33 -0.10 3.87
CA HIS A 492 5.01 0.54 3.85
C HIS A 492 5.11 2.01 3.42
N ASN A 493 5.96 2.78 4.10
CA ASN A 493 6.14 4.22 3.91
C ASN A 493 7.61 4.63 4.09
N TYR A 494 8.54 3.87 3.53
CA TYR A 494 9.94 4.22 3.54
C TYR A 494 10.22 5.24 2.43
N TRP A 495 10.38 6.52 2.80
CA TRP A 495 10.56 7.60 1.82
C TRP A 495 11.96 8.20 1.81
N PHE A 496 12.92 7.57 2.41
CA PHE A 496 14.32 8.02 2.30
C PHE A 496 14.93 7.63 0.97
N VAL A 497 15.78 8.51 0.44
CA VAL A 497 16.76 8.09 -0.57
C VAL A 497 17.50 6.89 -0.02
N PHE A 498 17.52 5.78 -0.76
CA PHE A 498 18.00 4.50 -0.26
C PHE A 498 19.44 4.61 0.27
N CYS A 499 19.71 4.02 1.42
CA CYS A 499 21.00 4.10 2.13
C CYS A 499 21.45 5.53 2.47
N SER A 500 20.51 6.46 2.68
CA SER A 500 20.84 7.85 3.07
C SER A 500 19.96 8.39 4.19
N SER A 501 20.36 9.54 4.75
CA SER A 501 19.55 10.28 5.73
C SER A 501 18.61 11.33 5.08
N THR A 502 18.59 11.40 3.74
CA THR A 502 17.81 12.37 3.00
C THR A 502 16.41 11.83 2.72
N ILE A 503 15.37 12.57 3.14
CA ILE A 503 14.00 12.24 2.75
C ILE A 503 13.81 12.55 1.26
N GLY A 504 13.32 11.58 0.51
CA GLY A 504 12.94 11.71 -0.90
C GLY A 504 11.48 12.08 -1.05
N ASP A 505 11.08 12.46 -2.25
CA ASP A 505 9.69 12.74 -2.58
C ASP A 505 9.10 11.56 -3.37
N PRO A 506 8.22 10.74 -2.76
CA PRO A 506 7.63 9.58 -3.41
C PRO A 506 6.68 9.93 -4.57
N PHE A 507 6.21 11.18 -4.66
CA PHE A 507 5.41 11.65 -5.78
C PHE A 507 6.23 11.96 -7.02
N SER A 508 7.51 12.25 -6.88
CA SER A 508 8.41 12.62 -7.99
C SER A 508 9.36 11.50 -8.40
N ASP A 509 9.70 10.59 -7.50
CA ASP A 509 10.55 9.42 -7.77
C ASP A 509 10.19 8.21 -6.91
N ALA A 510 9.50 7.26 -7.51
CA ALA A 510 9.06 6.03 -6.81
C ALA A 510 10.19 5.02 -6.55
N SER A 511 11.41 5.25 -7.05
CA SER A 511 12.62 4.46 -6.73
C SER A 511 13.49 5.11 -5.66
N LEU A 512 13.14 6.35 -5.25
CA LEU A 512 13.88 7.13 -4.24
C LEU A 512 15.39 7.21 -4.54
N GLY A 513 15.74 7.44 -5.82
CA GLY A 513 17.11 7.61 -6.27
C GLY A 513 17.95 6.34 -6.39
N ALA A 514 17.39 5.16 -6.13
CA ALA A 514 18.15 3.91 -6.08
C ALA A 514 18.00 3.03 -7.35
N TRP A 515 17.33 3.52 -8.40
CA TRP A 515 17.22 2.79 -9.67
C TRP A 515 18.59 2.47 -10.28
N PRO A 516 18.82 1.27 -10.85
CA PRO A 516 17.92 0.12 -10.98
C PRO A 516 17.96 -0.87 -9.80
N GLY A 517 18.78 -0.66 -8.80
CA GLY A 517 18.91 -1.56 -7.65
C GLY A 517 17.59 -1.72 -6.89
N LEU A 518 17.00 -0.59 -6.49
CA LEU A 518 15.67 -0.57 -5.88
C LEU A 518 14.63 -0.22 -6.97
N PRO A 519 13.68 -1.11 -7.26
CA PRO A 519 12.66 -0.86 -8.26
C PRO A 519 11.61 0.14 -7.77
N SER A 520 11.00 0.85 -8.72
CA SER A 520 9.97 1.83 -8.42
C SER A 520 8.76 1.20 -7.73
N GLY A 521 8.42 1.71 -6.56
CA GLY A 521 7.28 1.30 -5.75
C GLY A 521 7.55 0.18 -4.74
N ASP A 522 8.78 -0.36 -4.64
CA ASP A 522 9.14 -1.34 -3.61
C ASP A 522 9.18 -0.72 -2.20
N PRO A 523 9.82 0.47 -1.98
CA PRO A 523 10.00 1.01 -0.64
C PRO A 523 8.72 1.47 0.04
N PHE A 524 7.66 1.69 -0.72
CA PHE A 524 6.41 2.19 -0.17
C PHE A 524 5.18 1.76 -0.99
N VAL A 525 4.06 1.73 -0.30
CA VAL A 525 2.72 1.47 -0.89
C VAL A 525 1.73 2.58 -0.57
N VAL A 526 2.12 3.54 0.28
CA VAL A 526 1.35 4.74 0.60
C VAL A 526 2.19 5.99 0.41
N TYR A 527 1.52 7.08 0.11
CA TYR A 527 2.11 8.40 -0.06
C TYR A 527 1.80 9.30 1.16
N PRO A 528 2.62 10.31 1.46
CA PRO A 528 2.34 11.20 2.58
C PRO A 528 1.20 12.18 2.26
N GLY A 529 0.11 12.10 3.01
CA GLY A 529 -1.02 13.05 2.96
C GLY A 529 -0.95 14.07 4.10
N ALA A 530 -1.85 15.05 4.11
CA ALA A 530 -1.85 16.11 5.10
C ALA A 530 -2.05 15.61 6.55
N ASN A 531 -2.86 14.55 6.75
CA ASN A 531 -3.25 14.05 8.06
C ASN A 531 -3.08 12.53 8.22
N GLY A 532 -2.31 11.90 7.38
CA GLY A 532 -2.09 10.45 7.37
C GLY A 532 -1.70 9.98 5.99
N PRO A 533 -1.68 8.67 5.73
CA PRO A 533 -1.32 8.11 4.44
C PRO A 533 -2.36 8.45 3.35
N ILE A 534 -1.89 8.58 2.12
CA ILE A 534 -2.67 8.49 0.89
C ILE A 534 -2.40 7.10 0.33
N ASP A 535 -3.43 6.29 0.21
CA ASP A 535 -3.33 4.93 -0.31
C ASP A 535 -2.87 4.89 -1.76
N SER A 536 -2.47 3.73 -2.21
CA SER A 536 -2.21 3.47 -3.62
C SER A 536 -3.14 2.39 -4.19
N ILE A 537 -3.33 2.39 -5.51
CA ILE A 537 -4.03 1.31 -6.21
C ILE A 537 -3.40 -0.04 -5.86
N ARG A 538 -2.08 -0.13 -5.82
CA ARG A 538 -1.34 -1.36 -5.46
C ARG A 538 -1.66 -1.85 -4.06
N TRP A 539 -1.80 -0.93 -3.10
CA TRP A 539 -2.13 -1.24 -1.73
C TRP A 539 -3.55 -1.77 -1.58
N GLU A 540 -4.51 -1.11 -2.23
CA GLU A 540 -5.91 -1.56 -2.29
C GLU A 540 -6.02 -2.96 -2.91
N VAL A 541 -5.39 -3.19 -4.07
CA VAL A 541 -5.44 -4.48 -4.76
C VAL A 541 -4.74 -5.58 -3.96
N PHE A 542 -3.65 -5.26 -3.25
CA PHE A 542 -3.01 -6.22 -2.35
C PHE A 542 -3.92 -6.56 -1.16
N SER A 543 -4.57 -5.56 -0.56
CA SER A 543 -5.57 -5.77 0.51
C SER A 543 -6.72 -6.65 0.02
N GLU A 544 -7.22 -6.42 -1.19
CA GLU A 544 -8.23 -7.28 -1.82
C GLU A 544 -7.71 -8.71 -2.02
N SER A 545 -6.41 -8.90 -2.31
CA SER A 545 -5.82 -10.25 -2.42
C SER A 545 -5.87 -11.01 -1.09
N LEU A 546 -5.68 -10.30 0.03
CA LEU A 546 -5.80 -10.90 1.37
C LEU A 546 -7.24 -11.24 1.73
N GLN A 547 -8.22 -10.49 1.20
CA GLN A 547 -9.62 -10.89 1.27
C GLN A 547 -9.92 -12.14 0.42
N ASP A 548 -9.25 -12.31 -0.74
CA ASP A 548 -9.37 -13.56 -1.51
C ASP A 548 -8.82 -14.76 -0.73
N TYR A 549 -7.73 -14.60 0.04
CA TYR A 549 -7.26 -15.63 0.98
C TYR A 549 -8.35 -15.98 2.00
N ALA A 550 -8.95 -14.97 2.62
CA ALA A 550 -10.04 -15.15 3.58
C ALA A 550 -11.29 -15.78 2.92
N LEU A 551 -11.58 -15.45 1.65
CA LEU A 551 -12.67 -16.05 0.86
C LEU A 551 -12.46 -17.55 0.67
N LEU A 552 -11.25 -17.97 0.32
CA LEU A 552 -10.89 -19.38 0.17
C LEU A 552 -11.10 -20.15 1.49
N GLN A 553 -10.69 -19.56 2.61
CA GLN A 553 -10.92 -20.14 3.94
C GLN A 553 -12.42 -20.20 4.28
N SER A 554 -13.15 -19.09 4.10
CA SER A 554 -14.57 -18.99 4.45
C SER A 554 -15.43 -19.95 3.63
N ALA A 555 -15.05 -20.19 2.39
CA ALA A 555 -15.70 -21.14 1.49
C ALA A 555 -15.23 -22.61 1.69
N GLY A 556 -14.28 -22.86 2.58
CA GLY A 556 -13.74 -24.20 2.85
C GLY A 556 -13.04 -24.84 1.64
N ILE A 557 -12.43 -24.03 0.76
CA ILE A 557 -11.73 -24.52 -0.44
C ILE A 557 -10.47 -25.27 0.01
N LYS A 558 -10.33 -26.53 -0.40
CA LYS A 558 -9.17 -27.35 -0.06
C LYS A 558 -8.00 -27.08 -1.02
N LEU A 559 -6.77 -27.33 -0.56
CA LEU A 559 -5.56 -27.10 -1.36
C LEU A 559 -5.46 -27.97 -2.64
N ASP A 560 -6.17 -29.08 -2.69
CA ASP A 560 -6.27 -29.99 -3.85
C ASP A 560 -7.47 -29.67 -4.75
N ASP A 561 -8.23 -28.62 -4.50
CA ASP A 561 -9.37 -28.22 -5.34
C ASP A 561 -8.89 -27.92 -6.77
N PRO A 562 -9.62 -28.40 -7.80
CA PRO A 562 -9.30 -28.16 -9.21
C PRO A 562 -9.16 -26.68 -9.61
N ILE A 563 -9.71 -25.75 -8.84
CA ILE A 563 -9.56 -24.31 -9.05
C ILE A 563 -8.09 -23.87 -9.08
N PHE A 564 -7.21 -24.63 -8.40
CA PHE A 564 -5.79 -24.34 -8.31
C PHE A 564 -4.92 -25.05 -9.37
N ASN A 565 -5.48 -25.82 -10.29
CA ASN A 565 -4.70 -26.62 -11.25
C ASN A 565 -3.71 -25.81 -12.10
N SER A 566 -4.03 -24.52 -12.34
CA SER A 566 -3.18 -23.60 -13.09
C SER A 566 -2.15 -22.84 -12.23
N ILE A 567 -2.14 -23.05 -10.92
CA ILE A 567 -1.17 -22.48 -9.99
C ILE A 567 -0.13 -23.55 -9.65
N LYS A 568 1.13 -23.34 -10.07
CA LYS A 568 2.23 -24.27 -9.79
C LYS A 568 3.14 -23.76 -8.69
N ASP A 569 3.58 -22.50 -8.81
CA ASP A 569 4.48 -21.83 -7.88
C ASP A 569 4.30 -20.30 -7.94
N TYR A 570 5.22 -19.54 -7.34
CA TYR A 570 5.19 -18.06 -7.33
C TYR A 570 5.59 -17.42 -8.67
N GLN A 571 5.93 -18.20 -9.69
CA GLN A 571 6.31 -17.76 -11.04
C GLN A 571 5.29 -18.22 -12.10
N GLU A 572 4.86 -19.49 -12.02
CA GLU A 572 3.90 -20.10 -12.95
C GLU A 572 2.49 -20.12 -12.35
N PHE A 573 1.71 -19.08 -12.65
CA PHE A 573 0.33 -18.89 -12.21
C PHE A 573 -0.46 -18.00 -13.17
N PRO A 574 -1.79 -18.03 -13.15
CA PRO A 574 -2.63 -17.12 -13.93
C PRO A 574 -2.41 -15.65 -13.54
N LYS A 575 -2.32 -14.75 -14.53
CA LYS A 575 -2.04 -13.32 -14.30
C LYS A 575 -3.07 -12.41 -14.99
N THR A 576 -4.30 -12.92 -15.18
CA THR A 576 -5.35 -12.24 -15.92
C THR A 576 -6.57 -11.98 -15.05
N GLU A 577 -7.22 -10.85 -15.32
CA GLU A 577 -8.48 -10.48 -14.70
C GLU A 577 -9.57 -11.53 -14.91
N ASN A 578 -9.68 -12.07 -16.13
CA ASN A 578 -10.70 -13.09 -16.47
C ASN A 578 -10.57 -14.33 -15.58
N TRP A 579 -9.36 -14.82 -15.34
CA TRP A 579 -9.17 -15.98 -14.47
C TRP A 579 -9.66 -15.69 -13.04
N LEU A 580 -9.30 -14.52 -12.49
CA LEU A 580 -9.71 -14.11 -11.15
C LEU A 580 -11.23 -13.98 -11.04
N ALA A 581 -11.87 -13.34 -12.03
CA ALA A 581 -13.33 -13.20 -12.07
C ALA A 581 -14.04 -14.56 -12.13
N GLU A 582 -13.57 -15.48 -12.98
CA GLU A 582 -14.13 -16.83 -13.09
C GLU A 582 -13.90 -17.67 -11.83
N ALA A 583 -12.71 -17.60 -11.25
CA ALA A 583 -12.38 -18.34 -10.03
C ALA A 583 -13.25 -17.86 -8.85
N ARG A 584 -13.35 -16.55 -8.62
CA ARG A 584 -14.23 -15.97 -7.61
C ARG A 584 -15.71 -16.32 -7.85
N ARG A 585 -16.15 -16.24 -9.10
CA ARG A 585 -17.51 -16.63 -9.47
C ARG A 585 -17.83 -18.07 -9.13
N LYS A 586 -16.92 -19.00 -9.45
CA LYS A 586 -17.08 -20.43 -9.11
C LYS A 586 -17.26 -20.64 -7.60
N ILE A 587 -16.53 -19.89 -6.76
CA ILE A 587 -16.65 -19.97 -5.30
C ILE A 587 -17.98 -19.40 -4.85
N LEU A 588 -18.27 -18.16 -5.22
CA LEU A 588 -19.42 -17.40 -4.71
C LEU A 588 -20.78 -17.90 -5.23
N MET A 589 -20.81 -18.62 -6.38
CA MET A 589 -22.05 -19.18 -6.95
C MET A 589 -22.31 -20.62 -6.48
N LYS A 590 -21.37 -21.32 -5.86
CA LYS A 590 -21.57 -22.66 -5.30
C LYS A 590 -22.27 -22.66 -3.94
N LEU A 591 -22.27 -21.53 -3.26
CA LEU A 591 -22.79 -21.32 -1.91
C LEU A 591 -24.03 -20.41 -1.92
#